data_9202c1fb1ddc98928a8237e4cd972fde
#
_entry.id   9202c1fb1ddc98928a8237e4cd972fde
#
_cell.length_a   1.000
_cell.length_b   1.000
_cell.length_c   1.000
_cell.angle_alpha   90.00
_cell.angle_beta   90.00
_cell.angle_gamma   90.00
#
_symmetry.space_group_name_H-M   'P 1'
#
loop_
_entity.id
_entity.type
_entity.pdbx_description
1 polymer ?
#
loop_
_entity_poly.entity_id
_entity_poly.type
_entity_poly.pdbx_seq_one_letter_code
_entity_poly.pdbx_strand_id
1 'polypeptide(L)'
;MQLGATPEQAAAGLSAFTGAGRRFEVLGKTHKGATVADDYAHHPAELRATLTAAKELDFKRVWAVFQPFTFSRTYMLLEDFVSALSIADRVVLSPIMGSREVNTYHITSEDLGEKIPGCVCLPSFQAMADYVDRYSESGDLILTLGCGDVYKCARMILHHE
;
A
#
# COMPACT_ATOMS: atom_id res chain seq x y z
N MET A 1 -24.17 -27.31 -5.39
CA MET A 1 -22.76 -27.08 -5.18
C MET A 1 -21.94 -28.19 -5.82
N GLN A 2 -21.07 -27.82 -6.76
CA GLN A 2 -20.35 -28.80 -7.60
C GLN A 2 -19.28 -29.62 -6.88
N LEU A 3 -18.86 -29.25 -5.66
CA LEU A 3 -17.81 -29.90 -4.89
C LEU A 3 -18.33 -30.63 -3.63
N GLY A 4 -19.64 -30.89 -3.55
CA GLY A 4 -20.24 -31.71 -2.48
C GLY A 4 -20.42 -31.04 -1.11
N ALA A 5 -20.10 -29.76 -0.96
CA ALA A 5 -20.39 -29.05 0.28
C ALA A 5 -21.88 -28.70 0.41
N THR A 6 -22.46 -28.81 1.60
CA THR A 6 -23.82 -28.33 1.87
C THR A 6 -23.85 -26.78 1.99
N PRO A 7 -25.03 -26.12 1.85
CA PRO A 7 -25.18 -24.70 2.09
C PRO A 7 -24.71 -24.27 3.50
N GLU A 8 -24.98 -25.09 4.51
CA GLU A 8 -24.58 -24.83 5.90
C GLU A 8 -23.07 -24.90 6.08
N GLN A 9 -22.41 -25.89 5.45
CA GLN A 9 -20.94 -26.00 5.46
C GLN A 9 -20.29 -24.83 4.73
N ALA A 10 -20.86 -24.39 3.59
CA ALA A 10 -20.38 -23.22 2.89
C ALA A 10 -20.56 -21.92 3.70
N ALA A 11 -21.72 -21.76 4.35
CA ALA A 11 -21.97 -20.61 5.22
C ALA A 11 -21.01 -20.58 6.41
N ALA A 12 -20.79 -21.71 7.06
CA ALA A 12 -19.85 -21.84 8.18
C ALA A 12 -18.40 -21.52 7.73
N GLY A 13 -17.97 -22.03 6.56
CA GLY A 13 -16.66 -21.73 6.00
C GLY A 13 -16.48 -20.25 5.64
N LEU A 14 -17.51 -19.62 5.07
CA LEU A 14 -17.49 -18.18 4.77
C LEU A 14 -17.46 -17.32 6.04
N SER A 15 -18.21 -17.72 7.07
CA SER A 15 -18.24 -17.00 8.36
C SER A 15 -16.91 -17.12 9.12
N ALA A 16 -16.17 -18.20 8.92
CA ALA A 16 -14.84 -18.41 9.51
C ALA A 16 -13.71 -17.79 8.68
N PHE A 17 -14.01 -17.31 7.47
CA PHE A 17 -12.99 -16.73 6.59
C PHE A 17 -12.60 -15.32 7.06
N THR A 18 -11.36 -15.15 7.47
CA THR A 18 -10.80 -13.91 8.00
C THR A 18 -10.17 -12.99 6.93
N GLY A 19 -10.38 -13.30 5.66
CA GLY A 19 -9.77 -12.58 4.54
C GLY A 19 -8.55 -13.29 3.96
N ALA A 20 -8.11 -12.84 2.80
CA ALA A 20 -6.83 -13.26 2.21
C ALA A 20 -5.74 -12.33 2.72
N GLY A 21 -4.58 -12.89 3.06
CA GLY A 21 -3.42 -12.07 3.44
C GLY A 21 -3.09 -11.04 2.37
N ARG A 22 -2.61 -9.87 2.79
CA ARG A 22 -2.29 -8.75 1.91
C ARG A 22 -3.49 -8.26 1.06
N ARG A 23 -4.70 -8.28 1.60
CA ARG A 23 -5.92 -7.71 1.00
C ARG A 23 -6.60 -6.85 2.04
N PHE A 24 -6.18 -5.58 2.14
CA PHE A 24 -6.52 -4.66 3.23
C PHE A 24 -6.35 -5.33 4.61
N GLU A 25 -5.24 -6.05 4.77
CA GLU A 25 -4.96 -6.82 5.98
C GLU A 25 -4.48 -5.89 7.09
N VAL A 26 -5.29 -5.70 8.12
CA VAL A 26 -4.90 -4.91 9.30
C VAL A 26 -3.90 -5.70 10.11
N LEU A 27 -2.66 -5.19 10.21
CA LEU A 27 -1.55 -5.86 10.86
C LEU A 27 -1.42 -5.47 12.35
N GLY A 28 -1.88 -4.28 12.72
CA GLY A 28 -1.80 -3.79 14.10
C GLY A 28 -1.78 -2.27 14.19
N LYS A 29 -1.30 -1.80 15.34
CA LYS A 29 -1.12 -0.36 15.60
C LYS A 29 0.32 -0.08 15.99
N THR A 30 0.83 1.08 15.56
CA THR A 30 2.12 1.61 16.03
C THR A 30 2.05 2.00 17.50
N HIS A 31 3.20 2.20 18.13
CA HIS A 31 3.29 2.72 19.51
C HIS A 31 2.60 4.09 19.67
N LYS A 32 2.46 4.86 18.59
CA LYS A 32 1.74 6.15 18.56
C LYS A 32 0.23 6.02 18.32
N GLY A 33 -0.26 4.81 18.06
CA GLY A 33 -1.68 4.54 17.86
C GLY A 33 -2.18 4.71 16.41
N ALA A 34 -1.30 4.84 15.43
CA ALA A 34 -1.66 4.74 14.01
C ALA A 34 -1.93 3.27 13.65
N THR A 35 -2.95 3.02 12.83
CA THR A 35 -3.27 1.68 12.32
C THR A 35 -2.42 1.37 11.10
N VAL A 36 -1.81 0.19 11.04
CA VAL A 36 -1.03 -0.29 9.90
C VAL A 36 -1.78 -1.42 9.22
N ALA A 37 -1.92 -1.32 7.89
CA ALA A 37 -2.48 -2.36 7.06
C ALA A 37 -1.62 -2.57 5.80
N ASP A 38 -1.70 -3.78 5.22
CA ASP A 38 -1.01 -4.14 3.98
C ASP A 38 -2.00 -4.55 2.89
N ASP A 39 -1.76 -4.10 1.66
CA ASP A 39 -2.56 -4.47 0.51
C ASP A 39 -1.67 -4.76 -0.71
N TYR A 40 -2.01 -5.77 -1.45
CA TYR A 40 -1.28 -6.22 -2.63
C TYR A 40 -1.49 -5.33 -3.86
N ALA A 41 -2.36 -4.32 -3.78
CA ALA A 41 -2.67 -3.39 -4.86
C ALA A 41 -1.39 -2.79 -5.46
N HIS A 42 -1.22 -2.95 -6.77
CA HIS A 42 -0.03 -2.55 -7.51
C HIS A 42 -0.34 -2.03 -8.92
N HIS A 43 -1.61 -1.99 -9.29
CA HIS A 43 -2.13 -1.37 -10.51
C HIS A 43 -2.95 -0.14 -10.13
N PRO A 44 -2.95 0.96 -10.92
CA PRO A 44 -3.69 2.18 -10.58
C PRO A 44 -5.17 1.95 -10.23
N ALA A 45 -5.85 1.05 -10.94
CA ALA A 45 -7.25 0.72 -10.65
C ALA A 45 -7.43 0.07 -9.27
N GLU A 46 -6.50 -0.81 -8.87
CA GLU A 46 -6.49 -1.46 -7.55
C GLU A 46 -6.18 -0.43 -6.45
N LEU A 47 -5.15 0.40 -6.66
CA LEU A 47 -4.80 1.49 -5.73
C LEU A 47 -5.97 2.44 -5.52
N ARG A 48 -6.65 2.83 -6.60
CA ARG A 48 -7.84 3.68 -6.51
C ARG A 48 -8.93 3.04 -5.67
N ALA A 49 -9.24 1.76 -5.91
CA ALA A 49 -10.26 1.03 -5.15
C ALA A 49 -9.90 0.96 -3.67
N THR A 50 -8.68 0.54 -3.33
CA THR A 50 -8.20 0.41 -1.96
C THR A 50 -8.16 1.77 -1.24
N LEU A 51 -7.61 2.81 -1.87
CA LEU A 51 -7.49 4.14 -1.26
C LEU A 51 -8.85 4.83 -1.12
N THR A 52 -9.76 4.66 -2.08
CA THR A 52 -11.14 5.17 -1.95
C THR A 52 -11.86 4.51 -0.78
N ALA A 53 -11.79 3.17 -0.68
CA ALA A 53 -12.38 2.46 0.46
C ALA A 53 -11.75 2.89 1.79
N ALA A 54 -10.43 3.11 1.82
CA ALA A 54 -9.73 3.60 3.01
C ALA A 54 -10.21 5.00 3.44
N LYS A 55 -10.51 5.88 2.49
CA LYS A 55 -11.03 7.25 2.75
C LYS A 55 -12.47 7.27 3.26
N GLU A 56 -13.23 6.19 3.06
CA GLU A 56 -14.58 6.03 3.62
C GLU A 56 -14.56 5.56 5.09
N LEU A 57 -13.40 5.10 5.58
CA LEU A 57 -13.23 4.70 6.98
C LEU A 57 -12.93 5.93 7.86
N ASP A 58 -13.25 5.83 9.16
CA ASP A 58 -13.06 6.91 10.12
C ASP A 58 -11.61 7.03 10.62
N PHE A 59 -10.70 7.42 9.68
CA PHE A 59 -9.32 7.75 9.99
C PHE A 59 -9.04 9.23 9.75
N LYS A 60 -8.13 9.81 10.55
CA LYS A 60 -7.72 11.22 10.40
C LYS A 60 -7.04 11.49 9.08
N ARG A 61 -6.10 10.63 8.70
CA ARG A 61 -5.32 10.70 7.47
C ARG A 61 -5.06 9.29 6.96
N VAL A 62 -5.07 9.13 5.65
CA VAL A 62 -4.67 7.91 4.96
C VAL A 62 -3.30 8.11 4.31
N TRP A 63 -2.35 7.28 4.67
CA TRP A 63 -1.00 7.23 4.12
C TRP A 63 -0.91 6.11 3.08
N ALA A 64 -0.44 6.42 1.88
CA ALA A 64 -0.06 5.45 0.87
C ALA A 64 1.47 5.27 0.91
N VAL A 65 1.95 4.15 1.45
CA VAL A 65 3.35 3.74 1.47
C VAL A 65 3.54 2.74 0.34
N PHE A 66 3.92 3.22 -0.85
CA PHE A 66 3.81 2.47 -2.09
C PHE A 66 5.17 2.09 -2.68
N GLN A 67 5.27 0.83 -3.13
CA GLN A 67 6.38 0.36 -3.95
C GLN A 67 5.91 0.16 -5.39
N PRO A 68 6.31 1.04 -6.34
CA PRO A 68 6.02 0.81 -7.76
C PRO A 68 6.66 -0.50 -8.26
N PHE A 69 5.95 -1.21 -9.13
CA PHE A 69 6.38 -2.50 -9.67
C PHE A 69 6.15 -2.51 -11.18
N THR A 70 7.05 -2.62 -11.83
CA THR A 70 8.03 -2.64 -12.86
C THR A 70 8.23 -1.27 -13.53
N PHE A 71 9.33 -1.08 -14.25
CA PHE A 71 9.64 0.19 -14.92
C PHE A 71 8.65 0.46 -16.05
N SER A 72 8.33 -0.54 -16.87
CA SER A 72 7.39 -0.42 -17.99
C SER A 72 6.01 0.01 -17.53
N ARG A 73 5.47 -0.63 -16.48
CA ARG A 73 4.15 -0.27 -15.94
C ARG A 73 4.13 1.12 -15.35
N THR A 74 5.17 1.48 -14.57
CA THR A 74 5.27 2.80 -13.95
C THR A 74 5.30 3.89 -15.02
N TYR A 75 6.06 3.67 -16.09
CA TYR A 75 6.15 4.62 -17.21
C TYR A 75 4.84 4.73 -17.98
N MET A 76 4.26 3.58 -18.40
CA MET A 76 3.06 3.58 -19.26
C MET A 76 1.80 4.08 -18.55
N LEU A 77 1.71 3.92 -17.24
CA LEU A 77 0.54 4.29 -16.44
C LEU A 77 0.84 5.44 -15.47
N LEU A 78 1.84 6.28 -15.77
CA LEU A 78 2.33 7.32 -14.87
C LEU A 78 1.21 8.24 -14.37
N GLU A 79 0.41 8.79 -15.27
CA GLU A 79 -0.69 9.70 -14.92
C GLU A 79 -1.82 9.01 -14.15
N ASP A 80 -2.07 7.73 -14.43
CA ASP A 80 -3.04 6.93 -13.70
C ASP A 80 -2.56 6.66 -12.27
N PHE A 81 -1.25 6.40 -12.07
CA PHE A 81 -0.66 6.29 -10.74
C PHE A 81 -0.74 7.60 -9.97
N VAL A 82 -0.40 8.72 -10.59
CA VAL A 82 -0.54 10.06 -9.99
C VAL A 82 -1.98 10.27 -9.51
N SER A 83 -2.95 10.03 -10.39
CA SER A 83 -4.38 10.21 -10.07
C SER A 83 -4.84 9.28 -8.94
N ALA A 84 -4.40 8.02 -8.92
CA ALA A 84 -4.80 7.06 -7.91
C ALA A 84 -4.16 7.36 -6.54
N LEU A 85 -2.85 7.62 -6.50
CA LEU A 85 -2.11 7.88 -5.28
C LEU A 85 -2.50 9.22 -4.63
N SER A 86 -2.90 10.21 -5.42
CA SER A 86 -3.38 11.52 -4.92
C SER A 86 -4.68 11.44 -4.11
N ILE A 87 -5.34 10.27 -4.02
CA ILE A 87 -6.47 10.04 -3.12
C ILE A 87 -6.02 10.03 -1.65
N ALA A 88 -4.80 9.56 -1.39
CA ALA A 88 -4.24 9.53 -0.05
C ALA A 88 -3.85 10.94 0.43
N ASP A 89 -3.86 11.15 1.75
CA ASP A 89 -3.45 12.42 2.36
C ASP A 89 -1.93 12.58 2.41
N ARG A 90 -1.21 11.45 2.41
CA ARG A 90 0.26 11.37 2.40
C ARG A 90 0.71 10.23 1.49
N VAL A 91 1.72 10.50 0.69
CA VAL A 91 2.30 9.50 -0.22
C VAL A 91 3.80 9.37 0.05
N VAL A 92 4.24 8.14 0.27
CA VAL A 92 5.65 7.79 0.44
C VAL A 92 5.99 6.70 -0.56
N LEU A 93 7.00 6.92 -1.38
CA LEU A 93 7.42 6.00 -2.43
C LEU A 93 8.78 5.39 -2.13
N SER A 94 8.90 4.08 -2.35
CA SER A 94 10.20 3.41 -2.47
C SER A 94 10.74 3.52 -3.89
N PRO A 95 12.02 3.15 -4.13
CA PRO A 95 12.49 2.89 -5.49
C PRO A 95 11.62 1.86 -6.21
N ILE A 96 11.50 1.99 -7.54
CA ILE A 96 10.77 1.04 -8.38
C ILE A 96 11.41 -0.35 -8.24
N MET A 97 10.60 -1.36 -7.95
CA MET A 97 11.03 -2.74 -8.03
C MET A 97 10.96 -3.22 -9.48
N GLY A 98 12.10 -3.19 -10.18
CA GLY A 98 12.18 -3.55 -11.60
C GLY A 98 11.88 -5.02 -11.91
N SER A 99 11.96 -5.93 -10.89
CA SER A 99 11.83 -7.37 -11.08
C SER A 99 12.87 -7.90 -12.09
N ARG A 100 12.43 -8.36 -13.27
CA ARG A 100 13.31 -8.86 -14.35
C ARG A 100 13.55 -7.82 -15.45
N GLU A 101 12.97 -6.62 -15.30
CA GLU A 101 13.13 -5.56 -16.31
C GLU A 101 14.43 -4.78 -16.12
N VAL A 102 15.04 -4.39 -17.24
CA VAL A 102 16.06 -3.35 -17.30
C VAL A 102 15.34 -2.02 -17.51
N ASN A 103 15.76 -0.97 -16.80
CA ASN A 103 15.15 0.35 -16.91
C ASN A 103 15.53 1.06 -18.22
N THR A 104 14.93 0.64 -19.32
CA THR A 104 15.09 1.27 -20.64
C THR A 104 14.26 2.53 -20.80
N TYR A 105 13.31 2.76 -19.92
CA TYR A 105 12.44 3.96 -19.89
C TYR A 105 13.06 5.12 -19.15
N HIS A 106 14.18 4.89 -18.45
CA HIS A 106 14.83 5.88 -17.58
C HIS A 106 13.88 6.50 -16.54
N ILE A 107 12.85 5.75 -16.12
CA ILE A 107 11.84 6.16 -15.14
C ILE A 107 12.31 5.84 -13.73
N THR A 108 12.06 6.76 -12.80
CA THR A 108 12.34 6.60 -11.37
C THR A 108 11.08 6.84 -10.54
N SER A 109 11.13 6.57 -9.24
CA SER A 109 10.03 6.90 -8.34
C SER A 109 9.90 8.41 -8.13
N GLU A 110 10.99 9.14 -8.29
CA GLU A 110 11.03 10.59 -8.22
C GLU A 110 10.20 11.22 -9.34
N ASP A 111 10.26 10.69 -10.56
CA ASP A 111 9.43 11.16 -11.69
C ASP A 111 7.93 11.03 -11.40
N LEU A 112 7.54 9.98 -10.67
CA LEU A 112 6.17 9.80 -10.20
C LEU A 112 5.87 10.75 -9.02
N GLY A 113 6.79 10.84 -8.07
CA GLY A 113 6.63 11.63 -6.85
C GLY A 113 6.52 13.13 -7.12
N GLU A 114 7.28 13.68 -8.08
CA GLU A 114 7.24 15.09 -8.45
C GLU A 114 5.87 15.56 -8.94
N LYS A 115 5.06 14.63 -9.48
CA LYS A 115 3.70 14.91 -9.95
C LYS A 115 2.64 14.83 -8.84
N ILE A 116 2.98 14.35 -7.65
CA ILE A 116 2.05 14.17 -6.52
C ILE A 116 2.39 15.19 -5.43
N PRO A 117 1.53 16.17 -5.14
CA PRO A 117 1.81 17.20 -4.14
C PRO A 117 2.13 16.60 -2.76
N GLY A 118 3.30 16.96 -2.21
CA GLY A 118 3.73 16.51 -0.89
C GLY A 118 4.18 15.05 -0.81
N CYS A 119 4.37 14.38 -1.94
CA CYS A 119 4.97 13.05 -2.00
C CYS A 119 6.43 13.07 -1.55
N VAL A 120 6.86 12.01 -0.90
CA VAL A 120 8.24 11.82 -0.46
C VAL A 120 8.78 10.51 -1.03
N CYS A 121 9.89 10.58 -1.77
CA CYS A 121 10.60 9.41 -2.27
C CYS A 121 11.77 9.11 -1.33
N LEU A 122 11.89 7.86 -0.88
CA LEU A 122 12.89 7.44 0.10
C LEU A 122 13.64 6.19 -0.39
N PRO A 123 14.95 6.11 -0.14
CA PRO A 123 15.82 5.13 -0.80
C PRO A 123 15.69 3.70 -0.25
N SER A 124 15.03 3.52 0.89
CA SER A 124 14.92 2.20 1.54
C SER A 124 13.67 2.09 2.40
N PHE A 125 13.24 0.87 2.69
CA PHE A 125 12.12 0.61 3.60
C PHE A 125 12.39 1.09 5.02
N GLN A 126 13.65 1.05 5.46
CA GLN A 126 14.02 1.61 6.77
C GLN A 126 13.79 3.13 6.79
N ALA A 127 14.27 3.86 5.78
CA ALA A 127 14.05 5.31 5.69
C ALA A 127 12.54 5.65 5.61
N MET A 128 11.75 4.82 4.91
CA MET A 128 10.29 4.98 4.86
C MET A 128 9.65 4.75 6.23
N ALA A 129 10.07 3.70 6.95
CA ALA A 129 9.55 3.40 8.29
C ALA A 129 9.89 4.52 9.27
N ASP A 130 11.14 5.02 9.27
CA ASP A 130 11.59 6.14 10.10
C ASP A 130 10.79 7.42 9.80
N TYR A 131 10.53 7.68 8.51
CA TYR A 131 9.75 8.84 8.10
C TYR A 131 8.27 8.72 8.55
N VAL A 132 7.65 7.56 8.30
CA VAL A 132 6.28 7.30 8.72
C VAL A 132 6.16 7.37 10.23
N ASP A 133 7.09 6.76 10.98
CA ASP A 133 7.09 6.86 12.43
C ASP A 133 7.18 8.32 12.89
N ARG A 134 8.10 9.12 12.33
CA ARG A 134 8.28 10.52 12.73
C ARG A 134 7.03 11.37 12.55
N TYR A 135 6.27 11.17 11.47
CA TYR A 135 5.21 12.10 11.04
C TYR A 135 3.79 11.54 11.16
N SER A 136 3.62 10.26 11.47
CA SER A 136 2.31 9.68 11.74
C SER A 136 1.84 9.96 13.16
N GLU A 137 0.54 10.00 13.34
CA GLU A 137 -0.13 10.29 14.60
C GLU A 137 -1.22 9.28 14.90
N SER A 138 -1.70 9.29 16.14
CA SER A 138 -2.86 8.50 16.54
C SER A 138 -4.08 8.85 15.67
N GLY A 139 -4.74 7.82 15.17
CA GLY A 139 -5.88 7.94 14.26
C GLY A 139 -5.52 7.94 12.77
N ASP A 140 -4.24 7.90 12.41
CA ASP A 140 -3.83 7.70 11.01
C ASP A 140 -4.02 6.23 10.61
N LEU A 141 -4.29 6.02 9.31
CA LEU A 141 -4.17 4.73 8.63
C LEU A 141 -2.93 4.74 7.74
N ILE A 142 -2.03 3.79 7.96
CA ILE A 142 -0.83 3.59 7.16
C ILE A 142 -1.06 2.34 6.31
N LEU A 143 -1.18 2.52 4.98
CA LEU A 143 -1.35 1.43 4.02
C LEU A 143 -0.04 1.20 3.28
N THR A 144 0.59 0.03 3.48
CA THR A 144 1.64 -0.43 2.58
C THR A 144 0.99 -1.07 1.36
N LEU A 145 1.40 -0.62 0.17
CA LEU A 145 0.78 -0.95 -1.11
C LEU A 145 1.81 -1.47 -2.10
N GLY A 146 1.51 -2.62 -2.72
CA GLY A 146 2.38 -3.19 -3.74
C GLY A 146 2.50 -4.71 -3.72
N CYS A 147 2.79 -5.31 -4.86
CA CYS A 147 2.98 -6.76 -5.00
C CYS A 147 4.40 -7.25 -4.69
N GLY A 148 5.33 -6.32 -4.45
CA GLY A 148 6.71 -6.62 -4.08
C GLY A 148 6.91 -6.79 -2.57
N ASP A 149 8.04 -6.30 -2.11
CA ASP A 149 8.54 -6.51 -0.74
C ASP A 149 8.06 -5.47 0.28
N VAL A 150 7.20 -4.53 -0.11
CA VAL A 150 6.75 -3.41 0.73
C VAL A 150 6.07 -3.84 2.04
N TYR A 151 5.53 -5.06 2.11
CA TYR A 151 5.02 -5.65 3.35
C TYR A 151 6.09 -5.73 4.46
N LYS A 152 7.38 -5.76 4.08
CA LYS A 152 8.49 -5.68 5.05
C LYS A 152 8.55 -4.31 5.72
N CYS A 153 8.25 -3.25 4.95
CA CYS A 153 8.15 -1.89 5.50
C CYS A 153 7.02 -1.79 6.54
N ALA A 154 5.86 -2.43 6.30
CA ALA A 154 4.77 -2.47 7.28
C ALA A 154 5.23 -3.05 8.63
N ARG A 155 6.01 -4.13 8.59
CA ARG A 155 6.58 -4.75 9.80
C ARG A 155 7.59 -3.84 10.50
N MET A 156 8.44 -3.14 9.74
CA MET A 156 9.38 -2.16 10.31
C MET A 156 8.64 -1.02 11.00
N ILE A 157 7.56 -0.51 10.39
CA ILE A 157 6.71 0.54 10.98
C ILE A 157 6.07 0.08 12.30
N LEU A 158 5.57 -1.17 12.35
CA LEU A 158 4.94 -1.72 13.54
C LEU A 158 5.92 -1.95 14.70
N HIS A 159 7.16 -2.31 14.41
CA HIS A 159 8.20 -2.63 15.39
C HIS A 159 9.20 -1.48 15.59
N HIS A 160 8.88 -0.27 15.14
CA HIS A 160 9.68 0.92 15.37
C HIS A 160 9.56 1.32 16.86
N GLU A 161 10.68 1.25 17.60
CA GLU A 161 10.78 1.64 19.02
C GLU A 161 11.35 3.06 19.18
#